data_95d67a59b7b57bcbcf73cddb80b792dd
#
_entry.id   95d67a59b7b57bcbcf73cddb80b792dd
#
_cell.length_a   1.000
_cell.length_b   1.000
_cell.length_c   1.000
_cell.angle_alpha   90.00
_cell.angle_beta   90.00
_cell.angle_gamma   90.00
#
_symmetry.space_group_name_H-M   'P 1'
#
loop_
_entity.id
_entity.type
_entity.pdbx_description
1 polymer ?
#
loop_
_entity_poly.entity_id
_entity_poly.type
_entity_poly.pdbx_seq_one_letter_code
_entity_poly.pdbx_strand_id
1 'polypeptide(L)'
;TEENVLRVRKEFIPYYDIHNADDSRPYPGISALLSYLQSAGIQIAVASNKYQAATEKLVAHYFPEIRFTAVFGQREGVNVKPDPTIVFDILKLANVEKEDVLYVGDSGVDMQTAANAGVTACGVTWGFRPRTELEEFSPAYIVNAAEKIKELVL
;
A
#
# COMPACT_ATOMS: atom_id res chain seq x y z
N THR A 1 -2.46 -17.51 -14.84
CA THR A 1 -2.32 -18.88 -14.34
C THR A 1 -2.52 -18.93 -12.83
N GLU A 2 -2.79 -20.10 -12.30
CA GLU A 2 -2.92 -20.30 -10.87
C GLU A 2 -1.67 -19.87 -10.10
N GLU A 3 -0.52 -20.12 -10.65
CA GLU A 3 0.75 -19.75 -10.07
C GLU A 3 0.88 -18.25 -9.92
N ASN A 4 0.50 -17.48 -10.92
CA ASN A 4 0.53 -16.02 -10.85
C ASN A 4 -0.48 -15.49 -9.84
N VAL A 5 -1.64 -16.10 -9.75
CA VAL A 5 -2.66 -15.72 -8.75
C VAL A 5 -2.15 -16.00 -7.35
N LEU A 6 -1.49 -17.13 -7.13
CA LEU A 6 -0.92 -17.47 -5.82
C LEU A 6 0.21 -16.51 -5.43
N ARG A 7 1.02 -16.05 -6.40
CA ARG A 7 2.06 -15.07 -6.14
C ARG A 7 1.49 -13.74 -5.67
N VAL A 8 0.45 -13.26 -6.35
CA VAL A 8 -0.20 -12.00 -5.97
C VAL A 8 -0.80 -12.10 -4.57
N ARG A 9 -1.28 -13.28 -4.17
CA ARG A 9 -1.85 -13.50 -2.83
C ARG A 9 -0.85 -13.40 -1.69
N LYS A 10 0.44 -13.63 -1.96
CA LYS A 10 1.45 -13.71 -0.89
C LYS A 10 1.79 -12.36 -0.30
N GLU A 11 1.76 -11.30 -1.09
CA GLU A 11 2.23 -10.00 -0.65
C GLU A 11 1.28 -8.91 -1.07
N PHE A 12 1.01 -8.04 -0.11
CA PHE A 12 0.18 -6.89 -0.32
C PHE A 12 0.83 -5.71 0.40
N ILE A 13 1.14 -4.66 -0.35
CA ILE A 13 1.66 -3.43 0.24
C ILE A 13 0.58 -2.37 0.06
N PRO A 14 -0.29 -2.18 1.06
CA PRO A 14 -1.24 -1.09 0.99
C PRO A 14 -0.51 0.21 1.29
N TYR A 15 -0.71 1.18 0.44
CA TYR A 15 -0.40 2.54 0.80
C TYR A 15 -1.64 3.12 1.47
N TYR A 16 -1.46 3.60 2.67
CA TYR A 16 -2.51 4.30 3.37
C TYR A 16 -1.98 5.66 3.79
N ASP A 17 -2.40 6.70 3.09
CA ASP A 17 -1.99 8.06 3.41
C ASP A 17 -2.93 8.64 4.45
N ILE A 18 -2.42 8.74 5.67
CA ILE A 18 -3.16 9.35 6.77
C ILE A 18 -2.71 10.81 6.82
N HIS A 19 -3.53 11.69 6.27
CA HIS A 19 -3.16 13.07 6.04
C HIS A 19 -3.05 13.90 7.31
N ASN A 20 -3.94 13.67 8.26
CA ASN A 20 -4.02 14.50 9.45
C ASN A 20 -4.49 13.66 10.63
N ALA A 21 -3.71 13.67 11.72
CA ALA A 21 -4.02 12.87 12.90
C ALA A 21 -5.39 13.19 13.51
N ASP A 22 -5.82 14.44 13.44
CA ASP A 22 -7.09 14.88 14.03
C ASP A 22 -8.30 14.43 13.22
N ASP A 23 -8.15 14.39 11.89
CA ASP A 23 -9.23 14.05 10.97
C ASP A 23 -9.06 12.67 10.36
N SER A 24 -7.96 12.02 10.64
CA SER A 24 -7.65 10.73 10.03
C SER A 24 -8.53 9.62 10.58
N ARG A 25 -9.17 8.92 9.66
CA ARG A 25 -9.92 7.71 9.98
C ARG A 25 -9.65 6.71 8.86
N PRO A 26 -9.64 5.41 9.16
CA PRO A 26 -9.58 4.44 8.09
C PRO A 26 -10.78 4.62 7.16
N TYR A 27 -10.54 4.57 5.86
CA TYR A 27 -11.64 4.59 4.91
C TYR A 27 -12.53 3.36 5.10
N PRO A 28 -13.83 3.46 4.74
CA PRO A 28 -14.73 2.33 4.90
C PRO A 28 -14.20 1.06 4.27
N GLY A 29 -14.25 -0.03 5.01
CA GLY A 29 -13.82 -1.34 4.53
C GLY A 29 -12.33 -1.64 4.66
N ILE A 30 -11.48 -0.67 5.01
CA ILE A 30 -10.04 -0.90 5.10
C ILE A 30 -9.69 -1.84 6.25
N SER A 31 -10.23 -1.62 7.44
CA SER A 31 -9.94 -2.49 8.58
C SER A 31 -10.34 -3.94 8.29
N ALA A 32 -11.52 -4.13 7.70
CA ALA A 32 -11.99 -5.47 7.31
C ALA A 32 -11.08 -6.09 6.25
N LEU A 33 -10.65 -5.30 5.27
CA LEU A 33 -9.73 -5.76 4.23
C LEU A 33 -8.42 -6.24 4.84
N LEU A 34 -7.80 -5.43 5.70
CA LEU A 34 -6.52 -5.78 6.31
C LEU A 34 -6.63 -7.04 7.17
N SER A 35 -7.71 -7.16 7.95
CA SER A 35 -7.95 -8.36 8.75
C SER A 35 -8.10 -9.60 7.87
N TYR A 36 -8.81 -9.47 6.76
CA TYR A 36 -8.98 -10.54 5.80
C TYR A 36 -7.65 -10.98 5.19
N LEU A 37 -6.85 -10.01 4.73
CA LEU A 37 -5.55 -10.28 4.13
C LEU A 37 -4.61 -10.97 5.12
N GLN A 38 -4.60 -10.50 6.37
CA GLN A 38 -3.80 -11.11 7.42
C GLN A 38 -4.21 -12.56 7.66
N SER A 39 -5.52 -12.83 7.76
CA SER A 39 -6.00 -14.19 7.98
C SER A 39 -5.74 -15.10 6.78
N ALA A 40 -5.62 -14.54 5.59
CA ALA A 40 -5.27 -15.28 4.36
C ALA A 40 -3.76 -15.51 4.21
N GLY A 41 -2.95 -15.04 5.16
CA GLY A 41 -1.51 -15.23 5.11
C GLY A 41 -0.77 -14.28 4.19
N ILE A 42 -1.41 -13.18 3.79
CA ILE A 42 -0.81 -12.18 2.91
C ILE A 42 -0.06 -11.16 3.77
N GLN A 43 1.20 -10.91 3.43
CA GLN A 43 2.00 -9.91 4.14
C GLN A 43 1.52 -8.50 3.80
N ILE A 44 1.50 -7.64 4.81
CA ILE A 44 1.00 -6.28 4.69
C ILE A 44 2.09 -5.31 5.13
N ALA A 45 2.30 -4.26 4.35
CA ALA A 45 3.27 -3.22 4.69
C ALA A 45 2.71 -1.83 4.39
N VAL A 46 3.30 -0.83 5.02
CA VAL A 46 2.92 0.57 4.81
C VAL A 46 4.12 1.36 4.32
N ALA A 47 3.90 2.16 3.27
CA ALA A 47 4.89 3.08 2.72
C ALA A 47 4.30 4.49 2.69
N SER A 48 4.84 5.41 3.47
CA SER A 48 4.30 6.75 3.64
C SER A 48 5.40 7.81 3.57
N ASN A 49 5.04 9.03 3.15
CA ASN A 49 5.96 10.17 3.22
C ASN A 49 5.85 10.94 4.55
N LYS A 50 4.98 10.54 5.46
CA LYS A 50 4.97 11.08 6.81
C LYS A 50 6.21 10.63 7.57
N TYR A 51 6.63 11.40 8.59
CA TYR A 51 7.75 11.00 9.42
C TYR A 51 7.53 9.61 10.01
N GLN A 52 8.62 8.88 10.18
CA GLN A 52 8.56 7.48 10.65
C GLN A 52 7.79 7.35 11.96
N ALA A 53 8.10 8.17 12.96
CA ALA A 53 7.43 8.09 14.25
C ALA A 53 5.93 8.36 14.16
N ALA A 54 5.53 9.34 13.33
CA ALA A 54 4.13 9.65 13.12
C ALA A 54 3.40 8.52 12.40
N THR A 55 4.05 7.92 11.41
CA THR A 55 3.49 6.79 10.67
C THR A 55 3.24 5.60 11.59
N GLU A 56 4.24 5.24 12.39
CA GLU A 56 4.11 4.13 13.35
C GLU A 56 2.97 4.37 14.35
N LYS A 57 2.88 5.58 14.87
CA LYS A 57 1.86 5.95 15.84
C LYS A 57 0.45 5.85 15.27
N LEU A 58 0.26 6.36 14.05
CA LEU A 58 -1.05 6.32 13.40
C LEU A 58 -1.48 4.89 13.05
N VAL A 59 -0.56 4.10 12.55
CA VAL A 59 -0.84 2.70 12.20
C VAL A 59 -1.20 1.90 13.46
N ALA A 60 -0.44 2.08 14.54
CA ALA A 60 -0.73 1.42 15.80
C ALA A 60 -2.08 1.84 16.39
N HIS A 61 -2.45 3.09 16.19
CA HIS A 61 -3.72 3.61 16.68
C HIS A 61 -4.92 3.05 15.93
N TYR A 62 -4.86 3.03 14.59
CA TYR A 62 -5.99 2.62 13.77
C TYR A 62 -6.05 1.13 13.48
N PHE A 63 -4.91 0.45 13.51
CA PHE A 63 -4.82 -0.98 13.16
C PHE A 63 -4.04 -1.79 14.20
N PRO A 64 -4.44 -1.73 15.48
CA PRO A 64 -3.64 -2.35 16.56
C PRO A 64 -3.57 -3.88 16.46
N GLU A 65 -4.49 -4.50 15.72
CA GLU A 65 -4.55 -5.96 15.61
C GLU A 65 -3.86 -6.51 14.36
N ILE A 66 -3.38 -5.61 13.50
CA ILE A 66 -2.72 -6.02 12.26
C ILE A 66 -1.21 -6.10 12.47
N ARG A 67 -0.62 -7.21 12.07
CA ARG A 67 0.82 -7.41 12.09
C ARG A 67 1.38 -7.03 10.72
N PHE A 68 2.02 -5.88 10.68
CA PHE A 68 2.65 -5.39 9.46
C PHE A 68 4.06 -5.94 9.34
N THR A 69 4.43 -6.39 8.15
CA THR A 69 5.80 -6.80 7.85
C THR A 69 6.74 -5.60 7.96
N ALA A 70 6.27 -4.44 7.52
CA ALA A 70 7.02 -3.19 7.61
C ALA A 70 6.05 -2.02 7.71
N VAL A 71 6.42 -1.02 8.51
CA VAL A 71 5.72 0.26 8.56
C VAL A 71 6.80 1.32 8.36
N PHE A 72 6.91 1.83 7.14
CA PHE A 72 7.94 2.79 6.77
C PHE A 72 7.34 4.14 6.43
N GLY A 73 7.81 5.16 7.14
CA GLY A 73 7.57 6.56 6.83
C GLY A 73 8.85 7.20 6.33
N GLN A 74 8.95 8.52 6.44
CA GLN A 74 10.15 9.25 6.08
C GLN A 74 11.23 8.97 7.13
N ARG A 75 12.38 8.49 6.67
CA ARG A 75 13.52 8.13 7.52
C ARG A 75 14.76 8.85 7.00
N GLU A 76 15.67 9.16 7.92
CA GLU A 76 16.93 9.78 7.57
C GLU A 76 17.73 8.88 6.63
N GLY A 77 18.30 9.45 5.59
CA GLY A 77 19.09 8.72 4.60
C GLY A 77 18.31 7.95 3.56
N VAL A 78 16.99 8.01 3.60
CA VAL A 78 16.12 7.35 2.61
C VAL A 78 15.31 8.42 1.88
N ASN A 79 15.37 8.41 0.56
CA ASN A 79 14.61 9.36 -0.24
C ASN A 79 13.12 9.08 -0.14
N VAL A 80 12.33 10.15 -0.15
CA VAL A 80 10.87 10.03 -0.09
C VAL A 80 10.29 9.62 -1.45
N LYS A 81 9.05 9.11 -1.43
CA LYS A 81 8.33 8.82 -2.67
C LYS A 81 8.26 10.08 -3.53
N PRO A 82 8.37 9.99 -4.85
CA PRO A 82 8.27 8.80 -5.69
C PRO A 82 9.56 8.00 -5.87
N ASP A 83 10.60 8.26 -5.10
CA ASP A 83 11.80 7.41 -5.13
C ASP A 83 11.39 6.00 -4.70
N PRO A 84 11.83 4.95 -5.42
CA PRO A 84 11.38 3.58 -5.13
C PRO A 84 12.10 2.91 -3.97
N THR A 85 13.06 3.56 -3.33
CA THR A 85 13.87 2.94 -2.27
C THR A 85 13.02 2.36 -1.15
N ILE A 86 11.97 3.08 -0.74
CA ILE A 86 11.06 2.60 0.31
C ILE A 86 10.43 1.25 -0.07
N VAL A 87 10.07 1.08 -1.33
CA VAL A 87 9.49 -0.18 -1.82
C VAL A 87 10.56 -1.29 -1.82
N PHE A 88 11.76 -0.98 -2.29
CA PHE A 88 12.84 -1.97 -2.30
C PHE A 88 13.19 -2.44 -0.89
N ASP A 89 13.19 -1.53 0.08
CA ASP A 89 13.44 -1.89 1.47
C ASP A 89 12.35 -2.85 2.00
N ILE A 90 11.11 -2.61 1.63
CA ILE A 90 9.99 -3.47 2.03
C ILE A 90 10.12 -4.85 1.38
N LEU A 91 10.43 -4.91 0.07
CA LEU A 91 10.60 -6.18 -0.64
C LEU A 91 11.69 -7.03 0.01
N LYS A 92 12.79 -6.39 0.38
CA LYS A 92 13.91 -7.06 1.02
C LYS A 92 13.52 -7.62 2.39
N LEU A 93 12.84 -6.82 3.18
CA LEU A 93 12.40 -7.24 4.51
C LEU A 93 11.36 -8.34 4.44
N ALA A 94 10.43 -8.26 3.49
CA ALA A 94 9.39 -9.26 3.28
C ALA A 94 9.91 -10.51 2.58
N ASN A 95 11.10 -10.42 1.97
CA ASN A 95 11.72 -11.50 1.20
C ASN A 95 10.84 -11.93 0.02
N VAL A 96 10.41 -10.96 -0.77
CA VAL A 96 9.51 -11.18 -1.90
C VAL A 96 10.03 -10.51 -3.16
N GLU A 97 9.55 -10.98 -4.30
CA GLU A 97 9.90 -10.43 -5.60
C GLU A 97 8.92 -9.34 -6.02
N LYS A 98 9.33 -8.49 -6.94
CA LYS A 98 8.48 -7.41 -7.46
C LYS A 98 7.16 -7.91 -8.01
N GLU A 99 7.18 -9.07 -8.66
CA GLU A 99 6.02 -9.66 -9.32
C GLU A 99 4.96 -10.11 -8.31
N ASP A 100 5.34 -10.25 -7.05
CA ASP A 100 4.46 -10.76 -6.00
C ASP A 100 3.83 -9.65 -5.16
N VAL A 101 3.94 -8.40 -5.60
CA VAL A 101 3.52 -7.22 -4.83
C VAL A 101 2.42 -6.46 -5.53
N LEU A 102 1.41 -6.07 -4.76
CA LEU A 102 0.42 -5.10 -5.19
C LEU A 102 0.60 -3.83 -4.35
N TYR A 103 0.93 -2.73 -5.01
CA TYR A 103 1.08 -1.43 -4.37
C TYR A 103 -0.22 -0.65 -4.52
N VAL A 104 -0.83 -0.27 -3.41
CA VAL A 104 -2.11 0.43 -3.39
C VAL A 104 -1.91 1.87 -2.93
N GLY A 105 -2.39 2.82 -3.71
CA GLY A 105 -2.25 4.22 -3.37
C GLY A 105 -3.33 5.12 -3.96
N ASP A 106 -3.45 6.32 -3.44
CA ASP A 106 -4.50 7.27 -3.81
C ASP A 106 -4.01 8.52 -4.54
N SER A 107 -2.74 8.58 -4.89
CA SER A 107 -2.17 9.77 -5.52
C SER A 107 -1.25 9.41 -6.69
N GLY A 108 -0.96 10.43 -7.53
CA GLY A 108 0.00 10.28 -8.61
C GLY A 108 1.38 9.92 -8.10
N VAL A 109 1.78 10.45 -6.94
CA VAL A 109 3.06 10.11 -6.31
C VAL A 109 3.14 8.60 -6.04
N ASP A 110 2.06 8.01 -5.55
CA ASP A 110 2.00 6.57 -5.29
C ASP A 110 2.10 5.75 -6.56
N MET A 111 1.37 6.16 -7.59
CA MET A 111 1.40 5.47 -8.87
C MET A 111 2.80 5.54 -9.49
N GLN A 112 3.45 6.69 -9.39
CA GLN A 112 4.81 6.87 -9.88
C GLN A 112 5.81 6.05 -9.06
N THR A 113 5.63 5.98 -7.74
CA THR A 113 6.47 5.16 -6.87
C THR A 113 6.41 3.69 -7.29
N ALA A 114 5.22 3.18 -7.52
CA ALA A 114 5.03 1.79 -7.95
C ALA A 114 5.67 1.55 -9.32
N ALA A 115 5.48 2.47 -10.27
CA ALA A 115 6.07 2.37 -11.59
C ALA A 115 7.60 2.38 -11.51
N ASN A 116 8.17 3.29 -10.71
CA ASN A 116 9.61 3.39 -10.52
C ASN A 116 10.19 2.13 -9.87
N ALA A 117 9.44 1.50 -9.00
CA ALA A 117 9.85 0.26 -8.34
C ALA A 117 9.64 -0.99 -9.21
N GLY A 118 8.83 -0.88 -10.25
CA GLY A 118 8.51 -2.01 -11.12
C GLY A 118 7.52 -2.99 -10.51
N VAL A 119 6.67 -2.53 -9.59
CA VAL A 119 5.63 -3.35 -8.98
C VAL A 119 4.25 -3.00 -9.55
N THR A 120 3.30 -3.91 -9.38
CA THR A 120 1.93 -3.70 -9.86
C THR A 120 1.25 -2.63 -9.03
N ALA A 121 0.66 -1.64 -9.68
CA ALA A 121 -0.02 -0.52 -9.03
C ALA A 121 -1.52 -0.67 -9.07
N CYS A 122 -2.16 -0.32 -7.96
CA CYS A 122 -3.61 -0.21 -7.85
C CYS A 122 -3.94 1.16 -7.28
N GLY A 123 -4.57 2.02 -8.10
CA GLY A 123 -5.05 3.30 -7.62
C GLY A 123 -6.41 3.17 -6.97
N VAL A 124 -6.64 3.94 -5.91
CA VAL A 124 -7.93 3.96 -5.23
C VAL A 124 -8.52 5.36 -5.30
N THR A 125 -9.85 5.44 -5.50
CA THR A 125 -10.51 6.71 -5.80
C THR A 125 -11.16 7.37 -4.58
N TRP A 126 -11.08 6.76 -3.42
CA TRP A 126 -11.69 7.34 -2.22
C TRP A 126 -10.79 8.33 -1.48
N GLY A 127 -9.57 8.57 -1.97
CA GLY A 127 -8.68 9.57 -1.41
C GLY A 127 -9.02 10.97 -1.92
N PHE A 128 -8.13 11.93 -1.62
CA PHE A 128 -8.35 13.32 -1.97
C PHE A 128 -8.01 13.64 -3.44
N ARG A 129 -7.33 12.73 -4.13
CA ARG A 129 -6.88 13.00 -5.50
C ARG A 129 -7.90 12.48 -6.52
N PRO A 130 -8.09 13.21 -7.62
CA PRO A 130 -9.03 12.80 -8.65
C PRO A 130 -8.52 11.59 -9.41
N ARG A 131 -9.45 10.82 -9.96
CA ARG A 131 -9.15 9.64 -10.78
C ARG A 131 -8.20 9.97 -11.95
N THR A 132 -8.35 11.16 -12.53
CA THR A 132 -7.51 11.59 -13.65
C THR A 132 -6.02 11.64 -13.28
N GLU A 133 -5.69 12.03 -12.05
CA GLU A 133 -4.30 12.03 -11.60
C GLU A 133 -3.74 10.61 -11.55
N LEU A 134 -4.54 9.65 -11.09
CA LEU A 134 -4.15 8.26 -11.05
C LEU A 134 -3.93 7.71 -12.45
N GLU A 135 -4.81 8.04 -13.37
CA GLU A 135 -4.76 7.56 -14.74
C GLU A 135 -3.53 8.04 -15.52
N GLU A 136 -2.95 9.18 -15.14
CA GLU A 136 -1.75 9.72 -15.78
C GLU A 136 -0.57 8.75 -15.74
N PHE A 137 -0.52 7.87 -14.75
CA PHE A 137 0.58 6.93 -14.56
C PHE A 137 0.22 5.50 -14.99
N SER A 138 -0.93 5.34 -15.62
CA SER A 138 -1.38 4.05 -16.19
C SER A 138 -1.22 2.87 -15.23
N PRO A 139 -1.79 2.93 -14.02
CA PRO A 139 -1.72 1.79 -13.11
C PRO A 139 -2.46 0.59 -13.67
N ALA A 140 -2.07 -0.60 -13.24
CA ALA A 140 -2.74 -1.82 -13.70
C ALA A 140 -4.21 -1.86 -13.32
N TYR A 141 -4.55 -1.27 -12.16
CA TYR A 141 -5.92 -1.27 -11.64
C TYR A 141 -6.25 0.08 -11.04
N ILE A 142 -7.52 0.47 -11.14
CA ILE A 142 -8.10 1.60 -10.39
C ILE A 142 -9.41 1.11 -9.83
N VAL A 143 -9.57 1.18 -8.51
CA VAL A 143 -10.76 0.68 -7.83
C VAL A 143 -11.39 1.76 -6.96
N ASN A 144 -12.68 1.63 -6.69
CA ASN A 144 -13.44 2.62 -5.94
C ASN A 144 -13.94 2.10 -4.57
N ALA A 145 -13.59 0.89 -4.20
CA ALA A 145 -13.99 0.30 -2.92
C ALA A 145 -12.96 -0.72 -2.45
N ALA A 146 -12.81 -0.85 -1.14
CA ALA A 146 -11.85 -1.77 -0.54
C ALA A 146 -12.11 -3.23 -0.94
N GLU A 147 -13.36 -3.63 -1.10
CA GLU A 147 -13.72 -4.99 -1.50
C GLU A 147 -13.14 -5.36 -2.86
N LYS A 148 -12.96 -4.37 -3.73
CA LYS A 148 -12.37 -4.60 -5.06
C LYS A 148 -10.91 -5.02 -4.97
N ILE A 149 -10.19 -4.52 -3.98
CA ILE A 149 -8.80 -4.92 -3.75
C ILE A 149 -8.72 -6.39 -3.38
N LYS A 150 -9.65 -6.85 -2.55
CA LYS A 150 -9.73 -8.25 -2.16
C LYS A 150 -9.85 -9.16 -3.38
N GLU A 151 -10.61 -8.76 -4.37
CA GLU A 151 -10.77 -9.52 -5.61
C GLU A 151 -9.47 -9.62 -6.40
N LEU A 152 -8.61 -8.60 -6.32
CA LEU A 152 -7.36 -8.57 -7.06
C LEU A 152 -6.30 -9.51 -6.50
N VAL A 153 -6.34 -9.78 -5.21
CA VAL A 153 -5.33 -10.61 -4.53
C VAL A 153 -5.80 -12.02 -4.22
N LEU A 154 -7.02 -12.34 -4.56
CA LEU A 154 -7.58 -13.71 -4.45
C LEU A 154 -7.54 -14.43 -5.82
#